data_3f90c1933ed1069304058cd3ae03dad0
#
_entry.id   3f90c1933ed1069304058cd3ae03dad0
#
_cell.length_a   1.000
_cell.length_b   1.000
_cell.length_c   1.000
_cell.angle_alpha   90.00
_cell.angle_beta   90.00
_cell.angle_gamma   90.00
#
_symmetry.space_group_name_H-M   'P 1'
#
loop_
_entity.id
_entity.type
_entity.pdbx_description
1 polymer ?
#
loop_
_entity_poly.entity_id
_entity_poly.type
_entity_poly.pdbx_seq_one_letter_code
_entity_poly.pdbx_strand_id
1 'polypeptide(L)'
;MNAERNRKIIYWLLPLAGILFCLWYVRSATRDVVYSDYIRLVNSYLPDVWNPDKFLVPDVLTRIPINYLCRIVNVEFFGFTITLERVLGVVSLGLAGWVFAAYGRSRKIGCLWFALLMAVMFSLNKWEMLTNGSGWSHFFAFACFYYHELVLDRVWAGEEKKRDRLKLLVLPWLIILGTAGPYCGVYAATLLLSYGFC
;
A
#
# COMPACT_ATOMS: atom_id res chain seq x y z
N MET A 1 -13.50 9.52 -30.66
CA MET A 1 -12.75 10.48 -29.82
C MET A 1 -13.33 10.65 -28.40
N ASN A 2 -14.63 10.82 -28.20
CA ASN A 2 -15.24 11.01 -26.87
C ASN A 2 -15.16 9.78 -25.94
N ALA A 3 -15.38 8.57 -26.44
CA ALA A 3 -15.39 7.35 -25.61
C ALA A 3 -14.03 7.04 -25.00
N GLU A 4 -12.94 7.24 -25.73
CA GLU A 4 -11.59 7.00 -25.18
C GLU A 4 -11.19 8.05 -24.14
N ARG A 5 -11.58 9.31 -24.36
CA ARG A 5 -11.38 10.39 -23.38
C ARG A 5 -12.16 10.09 -22.09
N ASN A 6 -13.43 9.71 -22.20
CA ASN A 6 -14.26 9.37 -21.05
C ASN A 6 -13.68 8.16 -20.28
N ARG A 7 -13.17 7.16 -20.98
CA ARG A 7 -12.50 6.02 -20.35
C ARG A 7 -11.27 6.47 -19.56
N LYS A 8 -10.40 7.31 -20.12
CA LYS A 8 -9.23 7.84 -19.40
C LYS A 8 -9.64 8.59 -18.13
N ILE A 9 -10.69 9.39 -18.18
CA ILE A 9 -11.22 10.12 -17.03
C ILE A 9 -11.68 9.15 -15.94
N ILE A 10 -12.45 8.11 -16.27
CA ILE A 10 -12.93 7.11 -15.31
C ILE A 10 -11.77 6.42 -14.58
N TYR A 11 -10.70 6.04 -15.28
CA TYR A 11 -9.53 5.40 -14.68
C TYR A 11 -8.76 6.31 -13.70
N TRP A 12 -8.89 7.63 -13.82
CA TRP A 12 -8.31 8.57 -12.87
C TRP A 12 -9.25 8.90 -11.71
N LEU A 13 -10.53 9.09 -12.00
CA LEU A 13 -11.51 9.55 -11.03
C LEU A 13 -11.90 8.46 -10.03
N LEU A 14 -11.99 7.19 -10.43
CA LEU A 14 -12.43 6.13 -9.51
C LEU A 14 -11.44 5.90 -8.36
N PRO A 15 -10.12 5.79 -8.56
CA PRO A 15 -9.18 5.73 -7.44
C PRO A 15 -9.24 6.98 -6.55
N LEU A 16 -9.37 8.17 -7.15
CA LEU A 16 -9.50 9.41 -6.40
C LEU A 16 -10.78 9.43 -5.55
N ALA A 17 -11.92 9.02 -6.12
CA ALA A 17 -13.17 8.89 -5.37
C ALA A 17 -13.04 7.88 -4.23
N GLY A 18 -12.37 6.76 -4.45
CA GLY A 18 -12.06 5.78 -3.40
C GLY A 18 -11.21 6.34 -2.28
N ILE A 19 -10.17 7.12 -2.60
CA ILE A 19 -9.35 7.83 -1.60
C ILE A 19 -10.21 8.78 -0.78
N LEU A 20 -11.00 9.63 -1.44
CA LEU A 20 -11.86 10.61 -0.77
C LEU A 20 -12.90 9.92 0.13
N PHE A 21 -13.49 8.81 -0.33
CA PHE A 21 -14.39 7.98 0.46
C PHE A 21 -13.70 7.41 1.70
N CYS A 22 -12.52 6.82 1.55
CA CYS A 22 -11.78 6.26 2.69
C CYS A 22 -11.31 7.35 3.68
N LEU A 23 -10.89 8.53 3.20
CA LEU A 23 -10.55 9.66 4.07
C LEU A 23 -11.77 10.15 4.85
N TRP A 24 -12.91 10.31 4.18
CA TRP A 24 -14.16 10.65 4.84
C TRP A 24 -14.55 9.61 5.89
N TYR A 25 -14.48 8.32 5.53
CA TYR A 25 -14.79 7.23 6.46
C TYR A 25 -13.87 7.26 7.69
N VAL A 26 -12.56 7.31 7.49
CA VAL A 26 -11.58 7.34 8.59
C VAL A 26 -11.86 8.53 9.51
N ARG A 27 -12.10 9.72 8.96
CA ARG A 27 -12.42 10.91 9.74
C ARG A 27 -13.73 10.78 10.53
N SER A 28 -14.74 10.14 9.94
CA SER A 28 -16.07 10.01 10.55
C SER A 28 -16.15 8.87 11.57
N ALA A 29 -15.41 7.78 11.33
CA ALA A 29 -15.48 6.55 12.10
C ALA A 29 -14.44 6.49 13.23
N THR A 30 -13.44 7.38 13.24
CA THR A 30 -12.34 7.31 14.21
C THR A 30 -12.23 8.55 15.07
N ARG A 31 -11.72 8.33 16.29
CA ARG A 31 -11.19 9.38 17.16
C ARG A 31 -9.67 9.20 17.25
N ASP A 32 -8.95 10.19 17.77
CA ASP A 32 -7.51 10.09 17.98
C ASP A 32 -7.21 9.25 19.25
N VAL A 33 -7.62 8.00 19.20
CA VAL A 33 -7.46 7.02 20.28
C VAL A 33 -6.71 5.81 19.75
N VAL A 34 -5.69 5.39 20.47
CA VAL A 34 -4.97 4.14 20.22
C VAL A 34 -5.82 2.97 20.67
N TYR A 35 -5.98 1.95 19.82
CA TYR A 35 -6.74 0.75 20.16
C TYR A 35 -6.16 -0.50 19.47
N SER A 36 -6.64 -1.67 19.88
CA SER A 36 -6.24 -2.96 19.32
C SER A 36 -4.72 -3.20 19.45
N ASP A 37 -4.14 -3.94 18.54
CA ASP A 37 -2.72 -4.29 18.54
C ASP A 37 -1.78 -3.07 18.46
N TYR A 38 -2.29 -1.93 18.00
CA TYR A 38 -1.53 -0.70 17.95
C TYR A 38 -1.08 -0.18 19.33
N ILE A 39 -1.81 -0.52 20.38
CA ILE A 39 -1.44 -0.21 21.78
C ILE A 39 -0.08 -0.82 22.13
N ARG A 40 0.17 -2.06 21.73
CA ARG A 40 1.45 -2.74 21.98
C ARG A 40 2.61 -2.02 21.27
N LEU A 41 2.37 -1.61 20.04
CA LEU A 41 3.36 -0.89 19.25
C LEU A 41 3.72 0.44 19.87
N VAL A 42 2.72 1.21 20.31
CA VAL A 42 2.92 2.49 21.00
C VAL A 42 3.74 2.29 22.27
N ASN A 43 3.37 1.35 23.12
CA ASN A 43 4.08 1.09 24.37
C ASN A 43 5.53 0.62 24.15
N SER A 44 5.81 -0.06 23.03
CA SER A 44 7.15 -0.53 22.71
C SER A 44 8.05 0.57 22.14
N TYR A 45 7.49 1.58 21.45
CA TYR A 45 8.26 2.57 20.71
C TYR A 45 8.35 3.95 21.38
N LEU A 46 7.27 4.43 22.00
CA LEU A 46 7.22 5.80 22.50
C LEU A 46 8.27 6.14 23.55
N PRO A 47 8.66 5.24 24.49
CA PRO A 47 9.61 5.59 25.52
C PRO A 47 11.01 5.97 24.99
N ASP A 48 11.38 5.42 23.83
CA ASP A 48 12.69 5.66 23.21
C ASP A 48 12.64 5.34 21.73
N VAL A 49 12.09 6.26 20.95
CA VAL A 49 11.86 6.08 19.51
C VAL A 49 13.17 6.00 18.71
N TRP A 50 14.27 6.52 19.23
CA TRP A 50 15.58 6.50 18.57
C TRP A 50 16.41 5.26 18.85
N ASN A 51 15.99 4.39 19.75
CA ASN A 51 16.73 3.19 20.08
C ASN A 51 16.76 2.21 18.86
N PRO A 52 17.95 1.90 18.32
CA PRO A 52 18.09 1.01 17.17
C PRO A 52 17.49 -0.39 17.38
N ASP A 53 17.46 -0.88 18.62
CA ASP A 53 16.90 -2.18 18.96
C ASP A 53 15.40 -2.25 18.63
N LYS A 54 14.72 -1.09 18.59
CA LYS A 54 13.31 -0.99 18.22
C LYS A 54 13.05 -1.23 16.73
N PHE A 55 14.06 -1.11 15.87
CA PHE A 55 13.91 -1.33 14.42
C PHE A 55 13.46 -2.75 14.07
N LEU A 56 13.85 -3.73 14.85
CA LEU A 56 13.53 -5.15 14.62
C LEU A 56 12.58 -5.72 15.67
N VAL A 57 11.92 -4.89 16.49
CA VAL A 57 10.93 -5.36 17.45
C VAL A 57 9.81 -6.10 16.71
N PRO A 58 9.54 -7.36 17.05
CA PRO A 58 8.45 -8.10 16.42
C PRO A 58 7.10 -7.55 16.89
N ASP A 59 6.19 -7.34 15.94
CA ASP A 59 4.78 -7.19 16.23
C ASP A 59 4.14 -8.56 16.10
N VAL A 60 3.83 -9.21 17.20
CA VAL A 60 3.25 -10.56 17.35
C VAL A 60 3.90 -11.61 16.43
N LEU A 61 3.78 -11.47 15.11
CA LEU A 61 4.29 -12.41 14.10
C LEU A 61 5.14 -11.74 13.03
N THR A 62 5.23 -10.42 13.01
CA THR A 62 5.87 -9.67 11.93
C THR A 62 6.86 -8.65 12.48
N ARG A 63 7.86 -8.33 11.68
CA ARG A 63 8.76 -7.20 11.89
C ARG A 63 8.60 -6.29 10.69
N ILE A 64 8.16 -5.06 10.91
CA ILE A 64 7.91 -4.12 9.82
C ILE A 64 8.85 -2.91 9.97
N PRO A 65 10.07 -2.99 9.43
CA PRO A 65 11.08 -1.96 9.61
C PRO A 65 10.66 -0.55 9.18
N ILE A 66 9.82 -0.44 8.15
CA ILE A 66 9.35 0.85 7.66
C ILE A 66 8.46 1.57 8.68
N ASN A 67 7.76 0.82 9.55
CA ASN A 67 6.96 1.41 10.62
C ASN A 67 7.83 2.14 11.64
N TYR A 68 9.00 1.59 11.95
CA TYR A 68 9.94 2.25 12.85
C TYR A 68 10.36 3.62 12.31
N LEU A 69 10.75 3.69 11.05
CA LEU A 69 11.13 4.94 10.40
C LEU A 69 9.96 5.94 10.38
N CYS A 70 8.77 5.48 10.05
CA CYS A 70 7.57 6.32 10.08
C CYS A 70 7.30 6.88 11.48
N ARG A 71 7.55 6.11 12.53
CA ARG A 71 7.32 6.53 13.91
C ARG A 71 8.32 7.55 14.39
N ILE A 72 9.60 7.45 14.01
CA ILE A 72 10.56 8.53 14.26
C ILE A 72 10.02 9.84 13.68
N VAL A 73 9.61 9.82 12.41
CA VAL A 73 9.04 11.00 11.76
C VAL A 73 7.76 11.49 12.47
N ASN A 74 6.89 10.56 12.87
CA ASN A 74 5.63 10.90 13.54
C ASN A 74 5.87 11.54 14.91
N VAL A 75 6.79 11.02 15.69
CA VAL A 75 7.13 11.56 17.02
C VAL A 75 7.82 12.92 16.89
N GLU A 76 8.86 13.02 16.07
CA GLU A 76 9.69 14.21 15.98
C GLU A 76 8.99 15.41 15.34
N PHE A 77 8.19 15.18 14.29
CA PHE A 77 7.58 16.26 13.52
C PHE A 77 6.09 16.48 13.80
N PHE A 78 5.39 15.47 14.33
CA PHE A 78 3.93 15.53 14.53
C PHE A 78 3.50 15.33 16.00
N GLY A 79 4.46 15.18 16.94
CA GLY A 79 4.16 14.97 18.36
C GLY A 79 3.39 13.69 18.64
N PHE A 80 3.51 12.69 17.78
CA PHE A 80 2.78 11.45 17.76
C PHE A 80 1.26 11.59 17.54
N THR A 81 0.82 11.41 16.32
CA THR A 81 -0.61 11.33 15.95
C THR A 81 -0.90 10.08 15.11
N ILE A 82 -1.95 9.36 15.45
CA ILE A 82 -2.42 8.21 14.66
C ILE A 82 -2.95 8.69 13.29
N THR A 83 -3.42 9.91 13.20
CA THR A 83 -3.97 10.49 11.97
C THR A 83 -2.97 10.43 10.81
N LEU A 84 -1.68 10.66 11.07
CA LEU A 84 -0.64 10.54 10.04
C LEU A 84 -0.63 9.14 9.41
N GLU A 85 -0.56 8.10 10.24
CA GLU A 85 -0.49 6.71 9.75
C GLU A 85 -1.79 6.28 9.06
N ARG A 86 -2.95 6.75 9.53
CA ARG A 86 -4.24 6.54 8.86
C ARG A 86 -4.28 7.17 7.46
N VAL A 87 -3.82 8.41 7.35
CA VAL A 87 -3.74 9.09 6.04
C VAL A 87 -2.76 8.37 5.11
N LEU A 88 -1.58 7.97 5.62
CA LEU A 88 -0.63 7.16 4.86
C LEU A 88 -1.26 5.85 4.39
N GLY A 89 -2.09 5.21 5.20
CA GLY A 89 -2.84 4.00 4.83
C GLY A 89 -3.77 4.24 3.64
N VAL A 90 -4.58 5.28 3.70
CA VAL A 90 -5.50 5.63 2.61
C VAL A 90 -4.74 6.01 1.34
N VAL A 91 -3.66 6.80 1.46
CA VAL A 91 -2.82 7.18 0.30
C VAL A 91 -2.16 5.95 -0.31
N SER A 92 -1.64 5.05 0.50
CA SER A 92 -1.02 3.80 0.03
C SER A 92 -2.02 2.89 -0.71
N LEU A 93 -3.25 2.78 -0.19
CA LEU A 93 -4.34 2.08 -0.88
C LEU A 93 -4.69 2.77 -2.20
N GLY A 94 -4.68 4.10 -2.22
CA GLY A 94 -4.88 4.91 -3.43
C GLY A 94 -3.80 4.67 -4.48
N LEU A 95 -2.53 4.56 -4.06
CA LEU A 95 -1.42 4.22 -4.96
C LEU A 95 -1.66 2.86 -5.65
N ALA A 96 -2.12 1.84 -4.89
CA ALA A 96 -2.51 0.57 -5.47
C ALA A 96 -3.65 0.74 -6.49
N GLY A 97 -4.66 1.56 -6.21
CA GLY A 97 -5.74 1.89 -7.15
C GLY A 97 -5.23 2.49 -8.46
N TRP A 98 -4.25 3.38 -8.41
CA TRP A 98 -3.64 3.94 -9.61
C TRP A 98 -2.76 2.95 -10.38
N VAL A 99 -2.10 2.01 -9.69
CA VAL A 99 -1.40 0.90 -10.36
C VAL A 99 -2.40 0.05 -11.16
N PHE A 100 -3.54 -0.32 -10.58
CA PHE A 100 -4.61 -1.02 -11.29
C PHE A 100 -5.21 -0.18 -12.42
N ALA A 101 -5.33 1.14 -12.26
CA ALA A 101 -5.74 2.03 -13.35
C ALA A 101 -4.74 2.03 -14.51
N ALA A 102 -3.44 2.00 -14.23
CA ALA A 102 -2.39 1.89 -15.25
C ALA A 102 -2.47 0.55 -15.97
N TYR A 103 -2.63 -0.55 -15.25
CA TYR A 103 -2.83 -1.89 -15.81
C TYR A 103 -4.09 -1.98 -16.66
N GLY A 104 -5.23 -1.54 -16.10
CA GLY A 104 -6.51 -1.56 -16.80
C GLY A 104 -6.50 -0.79 -18.12
N ARG A 105 -5.76 0.34 -18.17
CA ARG A 105 -5.55 1.09 -19.42
C ARG A 105 -4.70 0.33 -20.42
N SER A 106 -3.60 -0.29 -20.00
CA SER A 106 -2.72 -1.05 -20.88
C SER A 106 -3.43 -2.26 -21.49
N ARG A 107 -4.21 -2.95 -20.68
CA ARG A 107 -4.97 -4.16 -21.08
C ARG A 107 -6.38 -3.85 -21.61
N LYS A 108 -6.76 -2.57 -21.74
CA LYS A 108 -8.07 -2.12 -22.26
C LYS A 108 -9.27 -2.74 -21.53
N ILE A 109 -9.16 -2.96 -20.21
CA ILE A 109 -10.25 -3.51 -19.38
C ILE A 109 -11.49 -2.61 -19.52
N GLY A 110 -12.68 -3.19 -19.52
CA GLY A 110 -13.93 -2.43 -19.60
C GLY A 110 -14.17 -1.57 -18.34
N CYS A 111 -14.77 -0.40 -18.51
CA CYS A 111 -15.02 0.54 -17.39
C CYS A 111 -15.84 -0.08 -16.25
N LEU A 112 -16.82 -0.96 -16.57
CA LEU A 112 -17.63 -1.66 -15.57
C LEU A 112 -16.76 -2.57 -14.70
N TRP A 113 -15.92 -3.40 -15.31
CA TRP A 113 -15.02 -4.30 -14.58
C TRP A 113 -14.01 -3.53 -13.72
N PHE A 114 -13.50 -2.42 -14.25
CA PHE A 114 -12.63 -1.55 -13.48
C PHE A 114 -13.37 -0.90 -12.30
N ALA A 115 -14.61 -0.46 -12.49
CA ALA A 115 -15.42 0.10 -11.41
C ALA A 115 -15.71 -0.94 -10.31
N LEU A 116 -16.03 -2.19 -10.68
CA LEU A 116 -16.21 -3.30 -9.72
C LEU A 116 -14.91 -3.58 -8.95
N LEU A 117 -13.77 -3.60 -9.64
CA LEU A 117 -12.47 -3.76 -9.00
C LEU A 117 -12.20 -2.65 -7.97
N MET A 118 -12.48 -1.39 -8.33
CA MET A 118 -12.31 -0.26 -7.41
C MET A 118 -13.31 -0.34 -6.24
N ALA A 119 -14.55 -0.74 -6.46
CA ALA A 119 -15.53 -0.94 -5.39
C ALA A 119 -15.07 -2.00 -4.38
N VAL A 120 -14.50 -3.12 -4.85
CA VAL A 120 -13.92 -4.14 -3.96
C VAL A 120 -12.68 -3.62 -3.25
N MET A 121 -11.80 -2.93 -3.97
CA MET A 121 -10.54 -2.42 -3.45
C MET A 121 -10.73 -1.36 -2.37
N PHE A 122 -11.69 -0.45 -2.53
CA PHE A 122 -11.99 0.59 -1.56
C PHE A 122 -13.17 0.22 -0.63
N SER A 123 -13.62 -1.03 -0.64
CA SER A 123 -14.62 -1.51 0.30
C SER A 123 -14.13 -1.48 1.75
N LEU A 124 -15.06 -1.39 2.69
CA LEU A 124 -14.75 -1.32 4.12
C LEU A 124 -14.48 -2.69 4.79
N ASN A 125 -14.30 -3.76 4.02
CA ASN A 125 -13.91 -5.07 4.58
C ASN A 125 -12.53 -5.06 5.26
N LYS A 126 -11.73 -4.03 5.05
CA LYS A 126 -10.43 -3.77 5.68
C LYS A 126 -10.44 -2.55 6.63
N TRP A 127 -11.62 -2.23 7.15
CA TRP A 127 -11.84 -1.04 7.98
C TRP A 127 -10.88 -0.95 9.18
N GLU A 128 -10.59 -2.08 9.83
CA GLU A 128 -9.69 -2.12 10.96
C GLU A 128 -8.28 -1.66 10.59
N MET A 129 -7.73 -2.15 9.50
CA MET A 129 -6.40 -1.74 9.02
C MET A 129 -6.35 -0.26 8.61
N LEU A 130 -7.48 0.30 8.13
CA LEU A 130 -7.56 1.72 7.80
C LEU A 130 -7.65 2.61 9.03
N THR A 131 -8.30 2.12 10.09
CA THR A 131 -8.65 2.94 11.26
C THR A 131 -7.66 2.83 12.42
N ASN A 132 -6.93 1.72 12.55
CA ASN A 132 -5.96 1.55 13.63
C ASN A 132 -4.56 2.13 13.34
N GLY A 133 -4.29 2.60 12.12
CA GLY A 133 -3.01 3.19 11.73
C GLY A 133 -1.91 2.18 11.39
N SER A 134 -1.94 0.96 11.88
CA SER A 134 -0.87 -0.02 11.63
C SER A 134 -0.88 -0.60 10.21
N GLY A 135 -1.99 -0.47 9.50
CA GLY A 135 -2.19 -1.05 8.17
C GLY A 135 -1.49 -0.34 7.02
N TRP A 136 -0.99 0.88 7.21
CA TRP A 136 -0.44 1.69 6.12
C TRP A 136 0.73 1.02 5.41
N SER A 137 1.63 0.39 6.14
CA SER A 137 2.80 -0.29 5.58
C SER A 137 2.43 -1.49 4.72
N HIS A 138 1.41 -2.24 5.11
CA HIS A 138 0.87 -3.33 4.30
C HIS A 138 0.28 -2.82 2.99
N PHE A 139 -0.55 -1.77 3.03
CA PHE A 139 -1.10 -1.18 1.81
C PHE A 139 -0.02 -0.62 0.89
N PHE A 140 1.02 0.00 1.47
CA PHE A 140 2.17 0.48 0.71
C PHE A 140 2.95 -0.66 0.06
N ALA A 141 3.24 -1.72 0.81
CA ALA A 141 3.92 -2.89 0.28
C ALA A 141 3.13 -3.58 -0.83
N PHE A 142 1.79 -3.70 -0.68
CA PHE A 142 0.93 -4.21 -1.75
C PHE A 142 0.91 -3.30 -2.98
N ALA A 143 0.90 -1.97 -2.81
CA ALA A 143 1.02 -1.05 -3.93
C ALA A 143 2.34 -1.24 -4.70
N CYS A 144 3.46 -1.40 -3.96
CA CYS A 144 4.76 -1.71 -4.55
C CYS A 144 4.75 -3.08 -5.25
N PHE A 145 4.13 -4.09 -4.64
CA PHE A 145 3.99 -5.43 -5.22
C PHE A 145 3.22 -5.39 -6.55
N TYR A 146 2.04 -4.77 -6.59
CA TYR A 146 1.27 -4.64 -7.82
C TYR A 146 2.02 -3.83 -8.89
N TYR A 147 2.78 -2.81 -8.47
CA TYR A 147 3.59 -2.05 -9.40
C TYR A 147 4.77 -2.86 -9.93
N HIS A 148 5.38 -3.72 -9.10
CA HIS A 148 6.42 -4.64 -9.52
C HIS A 148 5.90 -5.59 -10.61
N GLU A 149 4.75 -6.23 -10.38
CA GLU A 149 4.13 -7.12 -11.36
C GLU A 149 3.78 -6.39 -12.67
N LEU A 150 3.27 -5.15 -12.58
CA LEU A 150 3.00 -4.33 -13.77
C LEU A 150 4.28 -4.02 -14.57
N VAL A 151 5.39 -3.76 -13.87
CA VAL A 151 6.69 -3.49 -14.53
C VAL A 151 7.23 -4.77 -15.16
N LEU A 152 7.14 -5.88 -14.45
CA LEU A 152 7.58 -7.20 -14.92
C LEU A 152 6.83 -7.62 -16.18
N ASP A 153 5.50 -7.51 -16.18
CA ASP A 153 4.63 -7.79 -17.33
C ASP A 153 5.02 -6.97 -18.59
N ARG A 154 5.39 -5.69 -18.39
CA ARG A 154 5.88 -4.86 -19.50
C ARG A 154 7.24 -5.32 -20.04
N VAL A 155 8.16 -5.66 -19.16
CA VAL A 155 9.49 -6.13 -19.58
C VAL A 155 9.39 -7.43 -20.36
N TRP A 156 8.54 -8.37 -19.93
CA TRP A 156 8.28 -9.61 -20.64
C TRP A 156 7.58 -9.39 -21.98
N ALA A 157 6.68 -8.41 -22.05
CA ALA A 157 6.03 -8.06 -23.32
C ALA A 157 6.96 -7.30 -24.31
N GLY A 158 8.21 -7.04 -23.94
CA GLY A 158 9.13 -6.23 -24.77
C GLY A 158 8.82 -4.73 -24.81
N GLU A 159 7.93 -4.26 -23.94
CA GLU A 159 7.49 -2.84 -23.84
C GLU A 159 8.28 -2.08 -22.77
N GLU A 160 9.54 -2.43 -22.56
CA GLU A 160 10.40 -1.90 -21.52
C GLU A 160 10.53 -0.37 -21.61
N LYS A 161 10.34 0.31 -20.48
CA LYS A 161 10.53 1.75 -20.34
C LYS A 161 11.86 2.05 -19.64
N LYS A 162 12.36 3.27 -19.85
CA LYS A 162 13.54 3.77 -19.14
C LYS A 162 13.41 3.52 -17.63
N ARG A 163 14.40 2.88 -17.03
CA ARG A 163 14.50 2.53 -15.61
C ARG A 163 13.59 1.37 -15.14
N ASP A 164 12.91 0.63 -16.02
CA ASP A 164 12.09 -0.49 -15.56
C ASP A 164 12.95 -1.58 -14.89
N ARG A 165 14.15 -1.86 -15.40
CA ARG A 165 15.12 -2.78 -14.73
C ARG A 165 15.51 -2.31 -13.34
N LEU A 166 15.77 -1.00 -13.16
CA LEU A 166 16.06 -0.45 -11.84
C LEU A 166 14.87 -0.60 -10.89
N LYS A 167 13.65 -0.40 -11.37
CA LYS A 167 12.43 -0.60 -10.56
C LYS A 167 12.27 -2.06 -10.12
N LEU A 168 12.54 -3.02 -11.02
CA LEU A 168 12.50 -4.44 -10.66
C LEU A 168 13.55 -4.81 -9.59
N LEU A 169 14.66 -4.08 -9.53
CA LEU A 169 15.68 -4.27 -8.49
C LEU A 169 15.28 -3.60 -7.15
N VAL A 170 14.66 -2.44 -7.18
CA VAL A 170 14.38 -1.63 -5.97
C VAL A 170 13.07 -2.02 -5.30
N LEU A 171 12.00 -2.30 -6.07
CA LEU A 171 10.68 -2.59 -5.52
C LEU A 171 10.65 -3.79 -4.56
N PRO A 172 11.37 -4.91 -4.80
CA PRO A 172 11.42 -6.02 -3.85
C PRO A 172 11.90 -5.61 -2.45
N TRP A 173 12.88 -4.72 -2.36
CA TRP A 173 13.35 -4.20 -1.07
C TRP A 173 12.27 -3.40 -0.34
N LEU A 174 11.53 -2.56 -1.05
CA LEU A 174 10.41 -1.80 -0.45
C LEU A 174 9.29 -2.73 0.02
N ILE A 175 9.01 -3.80 -0.72
CA ILE A 175 8.01 -4.80 -0.34
C ILE A 175 8.45 -5.53 0.93
N ILE A 176 9.71 -5.99 0.99
CA ILE A 176 10.26 -6.69 2.15
C ILE A 176 10.26 -5.78 3.39
N LEU A 177 10.70 -4.54 3.26
CA LEU A 177 10.72 -3.58 4.36
C LEU A 177 9.31 -3.20 4.84
N GLY A 178 8.31 -3.28 3.96
CA GLY A 178 6.93 -2.97 4.28
C GLY A 178 6.13 -4.12 4.88
N THR A 179 6.52 -5.38 4.65
CA THR A 179 5.75 -6.54 5.09
C THR A 179 6.46 -7.42 6.11
N ALA A 180 7.75 -7.65 5.94
CA ALA A 180 8.67 -8.40 6.81
C ALA A 180 8.03 -9.56 7.61
N GLY A 181 7.36 -10.48 6.95
CA GLY A 181 6.68 -11.60 7.60
C GLY A 181 6.00 -12.54 6.60
N PRO A 182 4.85 -13.13 6.94
CA PRO A 182 4.15 -14.09 6.10
C PRO A 182 3.88 -13.60 4.67
N TYR A 183 3.65 -12.31 4.49
CA TYR A 183 3.44 -11.69 3.17
C TYR A 183 4.69 -11.73 2.29
N CYS A 184 5.89 -11.76 2.87
CA CYS A 184 7.13 -11.99 2.10
C CYS A 184 7.15 -13.36 1.46
N GLY A 185 6.61 -14.38 2.14
CA GLY A 185 6.44 -15.73 1.59
C GLY A 185 5.47 -15.75 0.41
N VAL A 186 4.34 -15.06 0.53
CA VAL A 186 3.36 -14.91 -0.58
C VAL A 186 4.00 -14.20 -1.76
N TYR A 187 4.73 -13.12 -1.52
CA TYR A 187 5.43 -12.39 -2.58
C TYR A 187 6.50 -13.26 -3.26
N ALA A 188 7.33 -13.94 -2.49
CA ALA A 188 8.34 -14.84 -3.03
C ALA A 188 7.73 -15.97 -3.86
N ALA A 189 6.64 -16.60 -3.37
CA ALA A 189 5.91 -17.63 -4.11
C ALA A 189 5.34 -17.08 -5.43
N THR A 190 4.76 -15.88 -5.42
CA THR A 190 4.25 -15.23 -6.63
C THR A 190 5.36 -15.00 -7.65
N LEU A 191 6.54 -14.51 -7.20
CA LEU A 191 7.68 -14.31 -8.09
C LEU A 191 8.18 -15.64 -8.68
N LEU A 192 8.33 -16.68 -7.85
CA LEU A 192 8.75 -18.00 -8.32
C LEU A 192 7.80 -18.58 -9.36
N LEU A 193 6.48 -18.44 -9.14
CA LEU A 193 5.47 -18.85 -10.10
C LEU A 193 5.55 -18.00 -11.39
N SER A 194 5.65 -16.69 -11.27
CA SER A 194 5.73 -15.77 -12.40
C SER A 194 6.97 -16.06 -13.27
N TYR A 195 8.15 -16.25 -12.66
CA TYR A 195 9.38 -16.58 -13.38
C TYR A 195 9.45 -18.05 -13.83
N GLY A 196 8.77 -18.95 -13.14
CA GLY A 196 8.80 -20.39 -13.46
C GLY A 196 7.89 -20.79 -14.63
N PHE A 197 6.91 -19.94 -15.00
CA PHE A 197 6.01 -20.17 -16.14
C PHE A 197 6.39 -19.38 -17.40
N CYS A 198 7.50 -18.64 -17.38
CA CYS A 198 8.10 -17.98 -18.55
C CYS A 198 9.28 -18.74 -19.10
#